data_4c99107a0909157166c589e492d5c87f
#
_entry.id   4c99107a0909157166c589e492d5c87f
#
_cell.length_a   1.000
_cell.length_b   1.000
_cell.length_c   1.000
_cell.angle_alpha   90.00
_cell.angle_beta   90.00
_cell.angle_gamma   90.00
#
_symmetry.space_group_name_H-M   'P 1'
#
loop_
_entity.id
_entity.type
_entity.pdbx_description
1 polymer ?
#
loop_
_entity_poly.entity_id
_entity_poly.type
_entity_poly.pdbx_seq_one_letter_code
_entity_poly.pdbx_strand_id
1 'polypeptide(L)'
;MTSPPFSTPKVGGNGGDSESPLDPKVWKSLREMAGAKASTVLTKIINNYLEDAPQLLQNIREAVAADDGEALRQSAHSLRSSSANLGAMTLSNLCKELEIMGREGNVTNAKVIIPQIESEYQNIKGFFQKVMLCKQIAEVT
;
A
#
# COMPACT_ATOMS: atom_id res chain seq x y z
N MET A 1 -3.66 -21.30 16.86
CA MET A 1 -3.50 -20.94 16.52
C MET A 1 -3.30 -20.34 15.91
N THR A 2 -3.21 -20.11 15.82
CA THR A 2 -3.02 -19.56 15.22
C THR A 2 -2.55 -18.81 14.83
N SER A 3 -2.14 -18.38 14.92
CA SER A 3 -1.77 -17.63 14.47
C SER A 3 -1.37 -17.18 13.87
N PRO A 4 -1.36 -16.85 13.80
CA PRO A 4 -1.03 -16.23 12.87
C PRO A 4 0.02 -16.20 12.44
N PRO A 5 0.10 -16.68 11.88
CA PRO A 5 1.09 -16.59 11.29
C PRO A 5 1.52 -15.49 10.70
N PHE A 6 1.12 -14.98 10.61
CA PHE A 6 1.58 -14.05 10.00
C PHE A 6 2.37 -13.38 10.60
N SER A 7 2.44 -13.48 11.21
CA SER A 7 3.17 -12.86 11.60
C SER A 7 4.29 -13.13 11.79
N THR A 8 4.51 -13.65 11.71
CA THR A 8 5.42 -13.89 11.80
C THR A 8 6.30 -13.61 11.32
N PRO A 9 6.40 -13.56 11.07
CA PRO A 9 7.30 -13.38 10.66
C PRO A 9 8.10 -12.64 10.49
N LYS A 10 8.21 -12.42 10.58
CA LYS A 10 8.78 -11.85 10.38
C LYS A 10 9.54 -11.66 10.34
N VAL A 11 9.50 -11.81 10.51
CA VAL A 11 9.95 -11.65 10.46
C VAL A 11 10.75 -11.50 10.38
N GLY A 12 10.56 -11.60 10.53
CA GLY A 12 11.36 -11.35 10.54
C GLY A 12 12.50 -11.17 10.61
N GLY A 13 12.83 -11.36 10.81
CA GLY A 13 14.14 -11.30 11.08
C GLY A 13 14.85 -10.08 10.77
N ASN A 14 14.27 -9.19 10.23
CA ASN A 14 15.03 -8.10 9.77
C ASN A 14 15.02 -6.90 10.66
N GLY A 15 14.91 -7.11 11.91
CA GLY A 15 15.09 -6.06 12.85
C GLY A 15 14.36 -4.79 12.50
N GLY A 16 15.10 -3.72 12.31
CA GLY A 16 14.52 -2.42 12.06
C GLY A 16 13.65 -2.35 10.83
N ASP A 17 13.95 -3.18 9.85
CA ASP A 17 13.19 -3.14 8.61
C ASP A 17 11.78 -3.63 8.78
N SER A 18 11.55 -4.49 9.77
CA SER A 18 10.25 -5.09 9.96
C SER A 18 9.19 -4.09 10.38
N GLU A 19 9.60 -2.91 10.83
CA GLU A 19 8.65 -1.90 11.27
C GLU A 19 8.16 -1.00 10.17
N SER A 20 8.79 -1.04 9.02
CA SER A 20 8.39 -0.21 7.89
C SER A 20 7.53 -1.01 6.93
N PRO A 21 6.36 -0.50 6.54
CA PRO A 21 5.54 -1.16 5.52
C PRO A 21 6.09 -0.98 4.11
N LEU A 22 7.21 -0.30 3.97
CA LEU A 22 7.79 0.00 2.68
C LEU A 22 9.10 -0.72 2.49
N ASP A 23 9.38 -1.09 1.24
CA ASP A 23 10.66 -1.68 0.87
C ASP A 23 11.75 -0.61 0.95
N PRO A 24 12.76 -0.78 1.81
CA PRO A 24 13.81 0.25 1.96
C PRO A 24 14.55 0.54 0.67
N LYS A 25 14.70 -0.45 -0.19
CA LYS A 25 15.42 -0.26 -1.45
C LYS A 25 14.66 0.67 -2.38
N VAL A 26 13.35 0.49 -2.48
CA VAL A 26 12.53 1.37 -3.31
C VAL A 26 12.53 2.77 -2.75
N TRP A 27 12.40 2.89 -1.45
CA TRP A 27 12.40 4.18 -0.79
C TRP A 27 13.70 4.94 -1.03
N LYS A 28 14.82 4.23 -0.91
CA LYS A 28 16.12 4.84 -1.14
C LYS A 28 16.28 5.29 -2.59
N SER A 29 15.83 4.46 -3.53
CA SER A 29 15.89 4.80 -4.95
C SER A 29 15.07 6.05 -5.26
N LEU A 30 13.89 6.17 -4.67
CA LEU A 30 13.06 7.34 -4.88
C LEU A 30 13.77 8.61 -4.40
N ARG A 31 14.42 8.53 -3.24
CA ARG A 31 15.12 9.68 -2.72
C ARG A 31 16.32 10.06 -3.59
N GLU A 32 17.03 9.05 -4.10
CA GLU A 32 18.20 9.31 -4.94
C GLU A 32 17.80 9.89 -6.28
N MET A 33 16.69 9.41 -6.85
CA MET A 33 16.20 9.92 -8.13
C MET A 33 15.77 11.37 -8.03
N ALA A 34 15.21 11.75 -6.90
CA ALA A 34 14.73 13.12 -6.71
C ALA A 34 15.87 14.11 -6.46
N GLY A 35 17.01 13.62 -6.01
CA GLY A 35 18.19 14.47 -5.79
C GLY A 35 17.95 15.59 -4.80
N ALA A 36 18.37 16.79 -5.17
CA ALA A 36 18.28 17.93 -4.27
C ALA A 36 16.84 18.31 -3.93
N LYS A 37 15.89 17.89 -4.76
CA LYS A 37 14.49 18.19 -4.52
C LYS A 37 13.73 16.99 -3.99
N ALA A 38 14.45 16.04 -3.42
CA ALA A 38 13.86 14.80 -2.93
C ALA A 38 12.69 15.06 -1.99
N SER A 39 12.85 16.03 -1.11
CA SER A 39 11.82 16.36 -0.13
C SER A 39 10.51 16.76 -0.80
N THR A 40 10.60 17.68 -1.75
CA THR A 40 9.42 18.18 -2.44
C THR A 40 8.76 17.12 -3.30
N VAL A 41 9.59 16.38 -4.05
CA VAL A 41 9.09 15.35 -4.96
C VAL A 41 8.41 14.23 -4.17
N LEU A 42 9.03 13.77 -3.10
CA LEU A 42 8.47 12.70 -2.28
C LEU A 42 7.16 13.12 -1.63
N THR A 43 7.11 14.36 -1.12
CA THR A 43 5.88 14.87 -0.53
C THR A 43 4.74 14.83 -1.54
N LYS A 44 5.02 15.23 -2.77
CA LYS A 44 4.00 15.24 -3.81
C LYS A 44 3.52 13.84 -4.15
N ILE A 45 4.46 12.91 -4.28
CA ILE A 45 4.13 11.52 -4.58
C ILE A 45 3.29 10.92 -3.46
N ILE A 46 3.68 11.16 -2.21
CA ILE A 46 2.96 10.65 -1.05
C ILE A 46 1.55 11.22 -1.00
N ASN A 47 1.42 12.54 -1.20
CA ASN A 47 0.11 13.17 -1.15
C ASN A 47 -0.80 12.63 -2.25
N ASN A 48 -0.27 12.44 -3.44
CA ASN A 48 -1.06 11.87 -4.52
C ASN A 48 -1.56 10.47 -4.16
N TYR A 49 -0.68 9.66 -3.59
CA TYR A 49 -1.06 8.31 -3.19
C TYR A 49 -2.15 8.35 -2.11
N LEU A 50 -1.99 9.23 -1.11
CA LEU A 50 -2.95 9.34 -0.02
C LEU A 50 -4.30 9.89 -0.48
N GLU A 51 -4.32 10.61 -1.59
CA GLU A 51 -5.57 11.08 -2.19
C GLU A 51 -6.25 9.98 -3.01
N ASP A 52 -5.45 9.26 -3.79
CA ASP A 52 -6.01 8.29 -4.74
C ASP A 52 -6.39 6.98 -4.10
N ALA A 53 -5.60 6.51 -3.14
CA ALA A 53 -5.81 5.18 -2.57
C ALA A 53 -7.19 5.01 -1.91
N PRO A 54 -7.69 5.99 -1.13
CA PRO A 54 -9.03 5.82 -0.55
C PRO A 54 -10.12 5.64 -1.59
N GLN A 55 -10.02 6.33 -2.71
CA GLN A 55 -10.99 6.17 -3.78
C GLN A 55 -10.90 4.79 -4.41
N LEU A 56 -9.68 4.31 -4.61
CA LEU A 56 -9.49 2.96 -5.15
C LEU A 56 -10.01 1.89 -4.20
N LEU A 57 -9.79 2.09 -2.89
CA LEU A 57 -10.34 1.16 -1.90
C LEU A 57 -11.85 1.17 -1.93
N GLN A 58 -12.46 2.34 -2.08
CA GLN A 58 -13.90 2.44 -2.18
C GLN A 58 -14.41 1.74 -3.44
N ASN A 59 -13.71 1.94 -4.56
CA ASN A 59 -14.08 1.27 -5.80
C ASN A 59 -14.00 -0.25 -5.66
N ILE A 60 -13.00 -0.74 -4.94
CA ILE A 60 -12.85 -2.16 -4.68
C ILE A 60 -14.05 -2.68 -3.88
N ARG A 61 -14.43 -1.97 -2.81
CA ARG A 61 -15.57 -2.38 -2.00
C ARG A 61 -16.85 -2.40 -2.82
N GLU A 62 -17.04 -1.39 -3.66
CA GLU A 62 -18.24 -1.31 -4.49
C GLU A 62 -18.27 -2.42 -5.54
N ALA A 63 -17.12 -2.73 -6.12
CA ALA A 63 -17.05 -3.81 -7.10
C ALA A 63 -17.41 -5.15 -6.49
N VAL A 64 -16.91 -5.40 -5.26
CA VAL A 64 -17.23 -6.65 -4.57
C VAL A 64 -18.71 -6.70 -4.22
N ALA A 65 -19.27 -5.59 -3.75
CA ALA A 65 -20.69 -5.54 -3.42
C ALA A 65 -21.57 -5.78 -4.65
N ALA A 66 -21.12 -5.32 -5.81
CA ALA A 66 -21.85 -5.48 -7.06
C ALA A 66 -21.52 -6.78 -7.79
N ASP A 67 -20.62 -7.59 -7.23
CA ASP A 67 -20.15 -8.83 -7.86
C ASP A 67 -19.59 -8.56 -9.26
N ASP A 68 -18.86 -7.46 -9.39
CA ASP A 68 -18.33 -7.00 -10.66
C ASP A 68 -16.83 -7.31 -10.72
N GLY A 69 -16.51 -8.45 -11.34
CA GLY A 69 -15.12 -8.92 -11.40
C GLY A 69 -14.20 -8.00 -12.20
N GLU A 70 -14.72 -7.41 -13.28
CA GLU A 70 -13.90 -6.54 -14.11
C GLU A 70 -13.59 -5.23 -13.38
N ALA A 71 -14.57 -4.64 -12.71
CA ALA A 71 -14.33 -3.43 -11.93
C ALA A 71 -13.37 -3.72 -10.79
N LEU A 72 -13.50 -4.88 -10.16
CA LEU A 72 -12.56 -5.28 -9.11
C LEU A 72 -11.15 -5.41 -9.66
N ARG A 73 -11.01 -6.07 -10.81
CA ARG A 73 -9.70 -6.25 -11.43
C ARG A 73 -9.03 -4.92 -11.73
N GLN A 74 -9.79 -3.98 -12.30
CA GLN A 74 -9.24 -2.68 -12.67
C GLN A 74 -8.79 -1.87 -11.46
N SER A 75 -9.64 -1.82 -10.44
CA SER A 75 -9.32 -1.05 -9.24
C SER A 75 -8.15 -1.65 -8.47
N ALA A 76 -8.12 -2.97 -8.37
CA ALA A 76 -7.03 -3.67 -7.70
C ALA A 76 -5.72 -3.48 -8.46
N HIS A 77 -5.78 -3.50 -9.78
CA HIS A 77 -4.59 -3.28 -10.59
C HIS A 77 -4.00 -1.89 -10.35
N SER A 78 -4.86 -0.88 -10.33
CA SER A 78 -4.40 0.49 -10.10
C SER A 78 -3.76 0.65 -8.73
N LEU A 79 -4.40 0.09 -7.70
CA LEU A 79 -3.85 0.18 -6.36
C LEU A 79 -2.56 -0.62 -6.22
N ARG A 80 -2.50 -1.77 -6.90
CA ARG A 80 -1.27 -2.58 -6.90
C ARG A 80 -0.10 -1.79 -7.46
N SER A 81 -0.32 -1.16 -8.60
CA SER A 81 0.75 -0.39 -9.27
C SER A 81 1.19 0.80 -8.42
N SER A 82 0.23 1.55 -7.89
CA SER A 82 0.54 2.72 -7.07
C SER A 82 1.33 2.32 -5.83
N SER A 83 0.92 1.22 -5.20
CA SER A 83 1.57 0.77 -3.98
C SER A 83 2.99 0.28 -4.26
N ALA A 84 3.17 -0.47 -5.35
CA ALA A 84 4.49 -0.97 -5.72
C ALA A 84 5.45 0.18 -6.02
N ASN A 85 4.96 1.23 -6.66
CA ASN A 85 5.79 2.39 -6.98
C ASN A 85 6.38 3.05 -5.74
N LEU A 86 5.70 2.94 -4.61
CA LEU A 86 6.18 3.49 -3.35
C LEU A 86 6.85 2.44 -2.47
N GLY A 87 6.98 1.22 -2.96
CA GLY A 87 7.62 0.16 -2.20
C GLY A 87 6.72 -0.51 -1.18
N ALA A 88 5.42 -0.27 -1.24
CA ALA A 88 4.47 -0.91 -0.34
C ALA A 88 4.13 -2.29 -0.88
N MET A 89 5.08 -3.20 -0.77
CA MET A 89 5.00 -4.49 -1.46
C MET A 89 3.97 -5.44 -0.86
N THR A 90 3.77 -5.38 0.45
CA THR A 90 2.74 -6.22 1.07
C THR A 90 1.37 -5.85 0.55
N LEU A 91 1.08 -4.55 0.50
CA LEU A 91 -0.21 -4.09 -0.03
C LEU A 91 -0.32 -4.41 -1.51
N SER A 92 0.76 -4.21 -2.25
CA SER A 92 0.78 -4.51 -3.68
C SER A 92 0.46 -6.00 -3.92
N ASN A 93 1.06 -6.89 -3.13
CA ASN A 93 0.82 -8.32 -3.28
C ASN A 93 -0.61 -8.70 -2.95
N LEU A 94 -1.19 -8.09 -1.93
CA LEU A 94 -2.60 -8.33 -1.61
C LEU A 94 -3.50 -7.86 -2.75
N CYS A 95 -3.19 -6.73 -3.34
CA CYS A 95 -3.95 -6.22 -4.48
C CYS A 95 -3.81 -7.13 -5.69
N LYS A 96 -2.63 -7.75 -5.87
CA LYS A 96 -2.43 -8.70 -6.94
C LYS A 96 -3.38 -9.88 -6.80
N GLU A 97 -3.58 -10.36 -5.58
CA GLU A 97 -4.53 -11.44 -5.35
C GLU A 97 -5.94 -11.02 -5.72
N LEU A 98 -6.33 -9.79 -5.36
CA LEU A 98 -7.64 -9.27 -5.75
C LEU A 98 -7.78 -9.18 -7.26
N GLU A 99 -6.72 -8.73 -7.92
CA GLU A 99 -6.75 -8.60 -9.37
C GLU A 99 -7.00 -9.95 -10.03
N ILE A 100 -6.35 -10.99 -9.53
CA ILE A 100 -6.52 -12.34 -10.04
C ILE A 100 -7.95 -12.83 -9.79
N MET A 101 -8.46 -12.59 -8.59
CA MET A 101 -9.83 -12.97 -8.26
C MET A 101 -10.84 -12.28 -9.16
N GLY A 102 -10.62 -11.00 -9.44
CA GLY A 102 -11.51 -10.28 -10.34
C GLY A 102 -11.49 -10.84 -11.74
N ARG A 103 -10.27 -11.17 -12.22
CA ARG A 103 -10.11 -11.75 -13.55
C ARG A 103 -10.80 -13.09 -13.66
N GLU A 104 -10.77 -13.89 -12.61
CA GLU A 104 -11.33 -15.22 -12.60
C GLU A 104 -12.81 -15.24 -12.24
N GLY A 105 -13.37 -14.10 -11.89
CA GLY A 105 -14.76 -14.02 -11.49
C GLY A 105 -15.04 -14.52 -10.08
N ASN A 106 -14.00 -14.68 -9.28
CA ASN A 106 -14.13 -15.22 -7.92
C ASN A 106 -14.26 -14.09 -6.91
N VAL A 107 -15.30 -13.27 -7.10
CA VAL A 107 -15.45 -12.03 -6.32
C VAL A 107 -15.84 -12.30 -4.87
N THR A 108 -16.58 -13.35 -4.64
CA THR A 108 -17.03 -13.67 -3.28
C THR A 108 -15.86 -13.86 -2.32
N ASN A 109 -14.79 -14.53 -2.77
CA ASN A 109 -13.63 -14.75 -1.92
C ASN A 109 -12.80 -13.50 -1.69
N ALA A 110 -13.00 -12.47 -2.52
CA ALA A 110 -12.28 -11.22 -2.35
C ALA A 110 -12.62 -10.55 -1.02
N LYS A 111 -13.80 -10.82 -0.48
CA LYS A 111 -14.22 -10.23 0.79
C LYS A 111 -13.29 -10.57 1.94
N VAL A 112 -12.61 -11.72 1.84
CA VAL A 112 -11.69 -12.16 2.90
C VAL A 112 -10.43 -11.29 2.93
N ILE A 113 -10.01 -10.82 1.76
CA ILE A 113 -8.75 -10.09 1.64
C ILE A 113 -8.92 -8.59 1.93
N ILE A 114 -10.12 -8.06 1.70
CA ILE A 114 -10.34 -6.62 1.86
C ILE A 114 -9.95 -6.08 3.23
N PRO A 115 -10.32 -6.71 4.36
CA PRO A 115 -9.89 -6.19 5.66
C PRO A 115 -8.37 -6.15 5.80
N GLN A 116 -7.67 -7.12 5.22
CA GLN A 116 -6.22 -7.13 5.26
C GLN A 116 -5.64 -5.97 4.48
N ILE A 117 -6.22 -5.68 3.32
CA ILE A 117 -5.78 -4.57 2.49
C ILE A 117 -6.01 -3.24 3.21
N GLU A 118 -7.18 -3.08 3.82
CA GLU A 118 -7.50 -1.85 4.53
C GLU A 118 -6.59 -1.65 5.73
N SER A 119 -6.29 -2.72 6.45
CA SER A 119 -5.38 -2.65 7.58
C SER A 119 -3.98 -2.26 7.13
N GLU A 120 -3.51 -2.88 6.06
CA GLU A 120 -2.18 -2.57 5.56
C GLU A 120 -2.11 -1.13 5.03
N TYR A 121 -3.17 -0.66 4.38
CA TYR A 121 -3.21 0.72 3.94
C TYR A 121 -3.13 1.69 5.12
N GLN A 122 -3.81 1.39 6.22
CA GLN A 122 -3.73 2.25 7.40
C GLN A 122 -2.31 2.30 7.96
N ASN A 123 -1.59 1.19 7.93
CA ASN A 123 -0.20 1.16 8.34
C ASN A 123 0.66 2.06 7.46
N ILE A 124 0.44 1.99 6.16
CA ILE A 124 1.19 2.81 5.20
C ILE A 124 0.87 4.28 5.40
N LYS A 125 -0.40 4.60 5.56
CA LYS A 125 -0.83 5.97 5.78
C LYS A 125 -0.19 6.55 7.04
N GLY A 126 -0.19 5.77 8.13
CA GLY A 126 0.43 6.20 9.36
C GLY A 126 1.93 6.44 9.20
N PHE A 127 2.60 5.56 8.47
CA PHE A 127 4.01 5.70 8.22
C PHE A 127 4.30 7.00 7.45
N PHE A 128 3.55 7.26 6.38
CA PHE A 128 3.75 8.46 5.58
C PHE A 128 3.47 9.72 6.37
N GLN A 129 2.44 9.70 7.21
CA GLN A 129 2.12 10.86 8.03
C GLN A 129 3.25 11.18 9.00
N LYS A 130 3.89 10.15 9.56
CA LYS A 130 5.04 10.35 10.43
C LYS A 130 6.23 10.91 9.67
N VAL A 131 6.48 10.39 8.47
CA VAL A 131 7.59 10.88 7.65
C VAL A 131 7.39 12.35 7.31
N MET A 132 6.17 12.73 6.93
CA MET A 132 5.90 14.11 6.57
C MET A 132 5.98 15.04 7.75
N LEU A 133 5.54 14.59 8.91
CA LEU A 133 5.65 15.39 10.13
C LEU A 133 7.10 15.62 10.52
N CYS A 134 7.90 14.58 10.47
CA CYS A 134 9.34 14.71 10.77
C CYS A 134 10.02 15.68 9.82
N LYS A 135 9.63 15.65 8.57
CA LYS A 135 10.15 16.55 7.57
C LYS A 135 9.82 18.00 7.86
N GLN A 136 8.56 18.25 8.22
CA GLN A 136 8.13 19.59 8.56
C GLN A 136 8.90 20.14 9.75
N ILE A 137 9.13 19.31 10.74
CA ILE A 137 9.90 19.71 11.91
C ILE A 137 11.33 20.05 11.50
N ALA A 138 11.92 19.21 10.65
CA ALA A 138 13.29 19.45 10.20
C ALA A 138 13.41 20.74 9.40
N GLU A 139 12.39 21.07 8.61
CA GLU A 139 12.40 22.27 7.80
C GLU A 139 12.25 23.54 8.65
N VAL A 140 11.52 23.42 9.75
CA VAL A 140 11.30 24.56 10.63
C VAL A 140 12.54 24.89 11.44
N THR A 141 13.28 23.86 11.84
CA THR A 141 14.48 24.07 12.63
C THR A 141 15.69 24.35 11.77
#